data_dc4d100d8970a026a9867d5901a8fc35
#
_entry.id   dc4d100d8970a026a9867d5901a8fc35
#
_cell.length_a   1.000
_cell.length_b   1.000
_cell.length_c   1.000
_cell.angle_alpha   90.00
_cell.angle_beta   90.00
_cell.angle_gamma   90.00
#
_symmetry.space_group_name_H-M   'P 1'
#
loop_
_entity.id
_entity.type
_entity.pdbx_description
1 polymer ?
#
loop_
_entity_poly.entity_id
_entity_poly.type
_entity_poly.pdbx_seq_one_letter_code
_entity_poly.pdbx_strand_id
1 'polypeptide(L)'
;MKHSLHLPITKDKKVHTGLYRLSLFTWLANIALIVINLFVDLSGISFICLFASVFLQVFLLGVISKNSMTPEEPVKRTRLDLAVSISQFISLLVTTVGFSSILLAGGSPEIMNEAYCLVNHGEVVRTVSKNWFVYLSVCEYCLQFFGILVFSTLMFSMIRALYLTQTTAQGT
;
A
#
# COMPACT_ATOMS: atom_id res chain seq x y z
N MET A 1 4.14 -48.76 -9.11
CA MET A 1 4.31 -48.31 -7.71
C MET A 1 4.55 -46.80 -7.72
N LYS A 2 3.53 -45.97 -7.37
CA LYS A 2 3.67 -44.52 -7.21
C LYS A 2 4.05 -44.28 -5.76
N HIS A 3 5.31 -43.95 -5.50
CA HIS A 3 5.73 -43.39 -4.20
C HIS A 3 5.18 -41.96 -4.11
N SER A 4 4.04 -41.82 -3.43
CA SER A 4 3.58 -40.50 -3.00
C SER A 4 4.52 -40.02 -1.88
N LEU A 5 5.40 -39.07 -2.21
CA LEU A 5 6.20 -38.36 -1.23
C LEU A 5 5.23 -37.53 -0.35
N HIS A 6 4.83 -38.08 0.79
CA HIS A 6 4.16 -37.32 1.84
C HIS A 6 5.14 -36.34 2.46
N LEU A 7 5.23 -35.13 1.88
CA LEU A 7 5.89 -34.00 2.54
C LEU A 7 5.07 -33.59 3.78
N PRO A 8 5.71 -33.17 4.89
CA PRO A 8 5.02 -32.86 6.13
C PRO A 8 4.20 -31.55 6.01
N ILE A 9 2.96 -31.68 5.59
CA ILE A 9 2.00 -30.61 5.30
C ILE A 9 1.71 -29.69 6.50
N THR A 10 1.92 -30.16 7.74
CA THR A 10 1.58 -29.42 8.97
C THR A 10 2.51 -28.27 9.31
N LYS A 11 3.79 -28.31 8.92
CA LYS A 11 4.77 -27.25 9.20
C LYS A 11 4.56 -26.05 8.30
N ASP A 12 4.20 -26.25 7.03
CA ASP A 12 3.98 -25.21 6.05
C ASP A 12 2.74 -24.36 6.37
N LYS A 13 1.64 -24.97 6.85
CA LYS A 13 0.41 -24.24 7.17
C LYS A 13 0.60 -23.19 8.27
N LYS A 14 1.37 -23.49 9.32
CA LYS A 14 1.66 -22.54 10.40
C LYS A 14 2.51 -21.36 9.92
N VAL A 15 3.48 -21.61 9.06
CA VAL A 15 4.35 -20.58 8.46
C VAL A 15 3.52 -19.65 7.58
N HIS A 16 2.71 -20.18 6.67
CA HIS A 16 1.85 -19.39 5.80
C HIS A 16 0.83 -18.52 6.56
N THR A 17 0.22 -19.08 7.63
CA THR A 17 -0.67 -18.32 8.50
C THR A 17 0.07 -17.20 9.22
N GLY A 18 1.30 -17.43 9.67
CA GLY A 18 2.15 -16.41 10.28
C GLY A 18 2.48 -15.27 9.31
N LEU A 19 2.91 -15.60 8.08
CA LEU A 19 3.23 -14.63 7.04
C LEU A 19 1.99 -13.80 6.62
N TYR A 20 0.84 -14.44 6.49
CA TYR A 20 -0.42 -13.74 6.22
C TYR A 20 -0.81 -12.77 7.34
N ARG A 21 -0.69 -13.19 8.62
CA ARG A 21 -0.97 -12.31 9.77
C ARG A 21 -0.02 -11.13 9.83
N LEU A 22 1.27 -11.35 9.52
CA LEU A 22 2.26 -10.28 9.44
C LEU A 22 1.89 -9.27 8.34
N SER A 23 1.51 -9.73 7.16
CA SER A 23 1.08 -8.86 6.07
C SER A 23 -0.19 -8.07 6.42
N LEU A 24 -1.17 -8.70 7.08
CA LEU A 24 -2.38 -8.02 7.57
C LEU A 24 -2.02 -6.93 8.60
N PHE A 25 -1.16 -7.26 9.57
CA PHE A 25 -0.70 -6.29 10.56
C PHE A 25 0.02 -5.11 9.91
N THR A 26 0.92 -5.37 8.96
CA THR A 26 1.64 -4.34 8.22
C THR A 26 0.69 -3.41 7.46
N TRP A 27 -0.34 -3.97 6.80
CA TRP A 27 -1.34 -3.18 6.09
C TRP A 27 -2.17 -2.30 7.03
N LEU A 28 -2.63 -2.84 8.17
CA LEU A 28 -3.36 -2.07 9.19
C LEU A 28 -2.48 -0.98 9.83
N ALA A 29 -1.20 -1.29 10.08
CA ALA A 29 -0.24 -0.32 10.60
C ALA A 29 -0.01 0.84 9.63
N ASN A 30 0.03 0.60 8.32
CA ASN A 30 0.13 1.64 7.30
C ASN A 30 -1.09 2.58 7.32
N ILE A 31 -2.30 2.04 7.43
CA ILE A 31 -3.51 2.85 7.56
C ILE A 31 -3.45 3.70 8.83
N ALA A 32 -3.11 3.09 9.97
CA ALA A 32 -2.99 3.80 11.24
C ALA A 32 -1.93 4.90 11.19
N LEU A 33 -0.78 4.64 10.56
CA LEU A 33 0.31 5.60 10.43
C LEU A 33 -0.11 6.82 9.59
N ILE A 34 -0.85 6.63 8.50
CA ILE A 34 -1.39 7.72 7.69
C ILE A 34 -2.38 8.54 8.51
N VAL A 35 -3.29 7.89 9.25
CA VAL A 35 -4.25 8.59 10.11
C VAL A 35 -3.55 9.39 11.20
N ILE A 36 -2.55 8.81 11.88
CA ILE A 36 -1.77 9.50 12.92
C ILE A 36 -1.06 10.72 12.32
N ASN A 37 -0.50 10.59 11.13
CA ASN A 37 0.23 11.66 10.48
C ASN A 37 -0.66 12.86 10.06
N LEU A 38 -1.99 12.69 10.01
CA LEU A 38 -2.93 13.80 9.83
C LEU A 38 -3.02 14.71 11.07
N PHE A 39 -2.65 14.20 12.25
CA PHE A 39 -2.76 14.91 13.53
C PHE A 39 -1.38 15.30 14.11
N VAL A 40 -0.34 14.56 13.77
CA VAL A 40 1.02 14.72 14.28
C VAL A 40 1.98 14.72 13.10
N ASP A 41 2.75 15.78 12.92
CA ASP A 41 3.71 15.87 11.82
C ASP A 41 4.89 14.90 12.04
N LEU A 42 4.71 13.69 11.56
CA LEU A 42 5.71 12.62 11.49
C LEU A 42 6.08 12.30 10.04
N SER A 43 5.89 13.24 9.12
CA SER A 43 5.93 13.00 7.67
C SER A 43 7.18 12.24 7.20
N GLY A 44 8.38 12.65 7.63
CA GLY A 44 9.63 11.99 7.26
C GLY A 44 9.72 10.55 7.77
N ILE A 45 9.43 10.31 9.05
CA ILE A 45 9.48 8.98 9.67
C ILE A 45 8.38 8.08 9.07
N SER A 46 7.17 8.63 8.95
CA SER A 46 6.03 7.91 8.38
C SER A 46 6.29 7.48 6.95
N PHE A 47 6.88 8.33 6.13
CA PHE A 47 7.24 8.01 4.74
C PHE A 47 8.22 6.84 4.68
N ILE A 48 9.30 6.88 5.47
CA ILE A 48 10.29 5.79 5.53
C ILE A 48 9.65 4.48 5.98
N CYS A 49 8.82 4.52 7.03
CA CYS A 49 8.15 3.32 7.55
C CYS A 49 7.17 2.73 6.52
N LEU A 50 6.36 3.56 5.86
CA LEU A 50 5.44 3.14 4.81
C LEU A 50 6.19 2.51 3.63
N PHE A 51 7.27 3.15 3.19
CA PHE A 51 8.09 2.67 2.08
C PHE A 51 8.73 1.31 2.41
N ALA A 52 9.33 1.18 3.60
CA ALA A 52 9.91 -0.08 4.09
C ALA A 52 8.86 -1.20 4.19
N SER A 53 7.62 -0.85 4.58
CA SER A 53 6.52 -1.80 4.68
C SER A 53 6.10 -2.41 3.34
N VAL A 54 6.17 -1.63 2.25
CA VAL A 54 5.91 -2.14 0.88
C VAL A 54 6.94 -3.19 0.50
N PHE A 55 8.23 -2.93 0.77
CA PHE A 55 9.30 -3.92 0.51
C PHE A 55 9.08 -5.20 1.32
N LEU A 56 8.71 -5.06 2.60
CA LEU A 56 8.36 -6.23 3.42
C LEU A 56 7.22 -7.03 2.79
N GLN A 57 6.16 -6.38 2.33
CA GLN A 57 5.03 -7.05 1.69
C GLN A 57 5.40 -7.71 0.36
N VAL A 58 6.24 -7.07 -0.48
CA VAL A 58 6.78 -7.68 -1.71
C VAL A 58 7.60 -8.93 -1.38
N PHE A 59 8.45 -8.87 -0.35
CA PHE A 59 9.21 -10.02 0.12
C PHE A 59 8.28 -11.16 0.59
N LEU A 60 7.27 -10.85 1.42
CA LEU A 60 6.27 -11.82 1.88
C LEU A 60 5.52 -12.46 0.71
N LEU A 61 5.12 -11.67 -0.29
CA LEU A 61 4.48 -12.15 -1.50
C LEU A 61 5.39 -13.15 -2.24
N GLY A 62 6.67 -12.82 -2.40
CA GLY A 62 7.65 -13.69 -3.04
C GLY A 62 7.83 -15.02 -2.32
N VAL A 63 7.84 -15.02 -0.98
CA VAL A 63 7.94 -16.25 -0.18
C VAL A 63 6.68 -17.11 -0.30
N ILE A 64 5.50 -16.50 -0.23
CA ILE A 64 4.22 -17.23 -0.30
C ILE A 64 3.98 -17.76 -1.72
N SER A 65 4.30 -16.99 -2.77
CA SER A 65 4.05 -17.36 -4.17
C SER A 65 4.85 -18.59 -4.63
N LYS A 66 6.06 -18.79 -4.09
CA LYS A 66 6.88 -19.97 -4.43
C LYS A 66 6.23 -21.31 -4.09
N ASN A 67 5.29 -21.31 -3.15
CA ASN A 67 4.65 -22.50 -2.62
C ASN A 67 3.16 -22.57 -2.95
N SER A 68 2.65 -21.66 -3.80
CA SER A 68 1.23 -21.60 -4.14
C SER A 68 0.92 -22.44 -5.38
N MET A 69 -0.11 -23.26 -5.29
CA MET A 69 -0.75 -23.92 -6.44
C MET A 69 -1.78 -22.97 -7.07
N THR A 70 -1.99 -23.11 -8.37
CA THR A 70 -3.06 -22.38 -9.08
C THR A 70 -4.43 -22.77 -8.50
N PRO A 71 -5.32 -21.82 -8.21
CA PRO A 71 -6.64 -22.12 -7.69
C PRO A 71 -7.50 -22.80 -8.76
N GLU A 72 -8.07 -23.95 -8.44
CA GLU A 72 -9.06 -24.64 -9.30
C GLU A 72 -10.47 -24.07 -9.07
N GLU A 73 -10.75 -23.49 -7.90
CA GLU A 73 -12.08 -22.96 -7.57
C GLU A 73 -12.04 -21.48 -7.14
N PRO A 74 -13.12 -20.71 -7.41
CA PRO A 74 -13.22 -19.33 -7.00
C PRO A 74 -13.31 -19.20 -5.47
N VAL A 75 -12.41 -18.44 -4.89
CA VAL A 75 -12.38 -18.20 -3.43
C VAL A 75 -13.57 -17.34 -3.01
N LYS A 76 -14.30 -17.78 -1.98
CA LYS A 76 -15.44 -17.04 -1.43
C LYS A 76 -15.02 -15.70 -0.85
N ARG A 77 -15.61 -14.61 -1.35
CA ARG A 77 -15.36 -13.24 -0.86
C ARG A 77 -15.86 -13.08 0.58
N THR A 78 -15.08 -12.35 1.38
CA THR A 78 -15.38 -12.06 2.77
C THR A 78 -15.57 -10.55 3.00
N ARG A 79 -16.02 -10.16 4.19
CA ARG A 79 -16.12 -8.74 4.58
C ARG A 79 -14.75 -8.03 4.54
N LEU A 80 -13.65 -8.75 4.81
CA LEU A 80 -12.31 -8.19 4.71
C LEU A 80 -11.94 -7.88 3.25
N ASP A 81 -12.35 -8.70 2.28
CA ASP A 81 -12.08 -8.42 0.87
C ASP A 81 -12.82 -7.15 0.40
N LEU A 82 -14.02 -6.92 0.91
CA LEU A 82 -14.76 -5.68 0.67
C LEU A 82 -14.03 -4.47 1.27
N ALA A 83 -13.58 -4.57 2.53
CA ALA A 83 -12.83 -3.49 3.19
C ALA A 83 -11.52 -3.16 2.47
N VAL A 84 -10.78 -4.18 2.02
CA VAL A 84 -9.56 -4.02 1.21
C VAL A 84 -9.86 -3.33 -0.12
N SER A 85 -10.93 -3.76 -0.82
CA SER A 85 -11.33 -3.15 -2.10
C SER A 85 -11.75 -1.69 -1.94
N ILE A 86 -12.50 -1.35 -0.88
CA ILE A 86 -12.89 0.02 -0.57
C ILE A 86 -11.64 0.88 -0.25
N SER A 87 -10.74 0.38 0.59
CA SER A 87 -9.48 1.07 0.92
C SER A 87 -8.65 1.32 -0.33
N GLN A 88 -8.54 0.35 -1.23
CA GLN A 88 -7.82 0.48 -2.49
C GLN A 88 -8.45 1.53 -3.40
N PHE A 89 -9.78 1.52 -3.53
CA PHE A 89 -10.52 2.48 -4.35
C PHE A 89 -10.34 3.91 -3.83
N ILE A 90 -10.50 4.13 -2.51
CA ILE A 90 -10.32 5.45 -1.90
C ILE A 90 -8.88 5.93 -2.09
N SER A 91 -7.90 5.08 -1.81
CA SER A 91 -6.48 5.43 -1.95
C SER A 91 -6.12 5.79 -3.39
N LEU A 92 -6.63 5.03 -4.36
CA LEU A 92 -6.42 5.32 -5.78
C LEU A 92 -7.05 6.65 -6.19
N LEU A 93 -8.29 6.91 -5.75
CA LEU A 93 -8.99 8.17 -6.04
C LEU A 93 -8.21 9.37 -5.48
N VAL A 94 -7.82 9.32 -4.20
CA VAL A 94 -7.07 10.39 -3.54
C VAL A 94 -5.72 10.62 -4.22
N THR A 95 -4.99 9.55 -4.55
CA THR A 95 -3.71 9.63 -5.27
C THR A 95 -3.89 10.26 -6.66
N THR A 96 -4.93 9.86 -7.39
CA THR A 96 -5.21 10.40 -8.73
C THR A 96 -5.53 11.89 -8.67
N VAL A 97 -6.36 12.32 -7.72
CA VAL A 97 -6.68 13.75 -7.51
C VAL A 97 -5.42 14.54 -7.14
N GLY A 98 -4.61 14.04 -6.19
CA GLY A 98 -3.34 14.67 -5.80
C GLY A 98 -2.38 14.83 -6.98
N PHE A 99 -2.17 13.73 -7.73
CA PHE A 99 -1.32 13.73 -8.91
C PHE A 99 -1.78 14.71 -9.99
N SER A 100 -3.08 14.68 -10.32
CA SER A 100 -3.65 15.58 -11.32
C SER A 100 -3.53 17.05 -10.92
N SER A 101 -3.72 17.36 -9.64
CA SER A 101 -3.60 18.72 -9.11
C SER A 101 -2.16 19.26 -9.23
N ILE A 102 -1.15 18.47 -8.86
CA ILE A 102 0.26 18.86 -8.98
C ILE A 102 0.66 18.98 -10.45
N LEU A 103 0.24 18.04 -11.29
CA LEU A 103 0.53 18.06 -12.74
C LEU A 103 -0.06 19.31 -13.41
N LEU A 104 -1.32 19.65 -13.12
CA LEU A 104 -1.99 20.85 -13.67
C LEU A 104 -1.40 22.14 -13.10
N ALA A 105 -0.87 22.12 -11.87
CA ALA A 105 -0.18 23.27 -11.30
C ALA A 105 1.15 23.57 -11.98
N GLY A 106 1.80 22.57 -12.57
CA GLY A 106 3.07 22.68 -13.27
C GLY A 106 4.30 22.67 -12.38
N GLY A 107 4.17 22.27 -11.10
CA GLY A 107 5.29 22.16 -10.16
C GLY A 107 4.85 21.86 -8.74
N SER A 108 5.81 21.48 -7.90
CA SER A 108 5.62 21.23 -6.47
C SER A 108 5.63 22.52 -5.66
N PRO A 109 4.85 22.60 -4.57
CA PRO A 109 4.84 23.78 -3.70
C PRO A 109 6.09 23.83 -2.83
N GLU A 110 6.82 24.93 -2.88
CA GLU A 110 8.00 25.20 -2.06
C GLU A 110 7.99 26.65 -1.52
N ILE A 111 8.63 26.87 -0.38
CA ILE A 111 8.86 28.23 0.15
C ILE A 111 10.28 28.62 -0.22
N MET A 112 10.41 29.67 -1.06
CA MET A 112 11.70 30.23 -1.45
C MET A 112 11.70 31.72 -1.17
N ASN A 113 12.74 32.20 -0.45
CA ASN A 113 12.88 33.62 -0.08
C ASN A 113 11.60 34.23 0.56
N GLU A 114 10.99 33.48 1.48
CA GLU A 114 9.76 33.88 2.19
C GLU A 114 8.49 33.94 1.29
N ALA A 115 8.59 33.58 0.01
CA ALA A 115 7.49 33.53 -0.92
C ALA A 115 6.99 32.11 -1.15
N TYR A 116 5.68 31.96 -1.33
CA TYR A 116 5.07 30.69 -1.73
C TYR A 116 5.24 30.50 -3.24
N CYS A 117 5.98 29.50 -3.64
CA CYS A 117 6.36 29.26 -5.04
C CYS A 117 5.91 27.87 -5.52
N LEU A 118 5.76 27.73 -6.84
CA LEU A 118 5.78 26.44 -7.50
C LEU A 118 7.15 26.25 -8.14
N VAL A 119 7.75 25.10 -7.88
CA VAL A 119 9.09 24.73 -8.35
C VAL A 119 8.99 23.51 -9.24
N ASN A 120 9.64 23.56 -10.40
CA ASN A 120 9.78 22.45 -11.32
C ASN A 120 11.25 22.28 -11.72
N HIS A 121 11.82 21.10 -11.50
CA HIS A 121 13.24 20.82 -11.72
C HIS A 121 14.22 21.80 -11.06
N GLY A 122 13.83 22.34 -9.88
CA GLY A 122 14.65 23.31 -9.13
C GLY A 122 14.50 24.77 -9.59
N GLU A 123 13.68 25.04 -10.60
CA GLU A 123 13.39 26.40 -11.06
C GLU A 123 12.02 26.88 -10.60
N VAL A 124 11.94 28.14 -10.16
CA VAL A 124 10.67 28.78 -9.77
C VAL A 124 9.85 29.03 -11.03
N VAL A 125 8.72 28.33 -11.15
CA VAL A 125 7.78 28.51 -12.26
C VAL A 125 6.91 29.75 -12.05
N ARG A 126 6.39 29.92 -10.83
CA ARG A 126 5.58 31.08 -10.44
C ARG A 126 5.42 31.18 -8.94
N THR A 127 5.11 32.38 -8.46
CA THR A 127 4.63 32.61 -7.10
C THR A 127 3.11 32.34 -7.02
N VAL A 128 2.64 31.88 -5.87
CA VAL A 128 1.24 31.51 -5.65
C VAL A 128 0.71 32.12 -4.34
N SER A 129 -0.59 32.20 -4.19
CA SER A 129 -1.19 32.62 -2.93
C SER A 129 -1.00 31.53 -1.85
N LYS A 130 -0.99 31.97 -0.57
CA LYS A 130 -0.91 31.04 0.57
C LYS A 130 -1.96 29.93 0.52
N ASN A 131 -3.20 30.24 0.16
CA ASN A 131 -4.27 29.25 0.10
C ASN A 131 -4.02 28.21 -0.98
N TRP A 132 -3.53 28.64 -2.15
CA TRP A 132 -3.18 27.75 -3.24
C TRP A 132 -1.98 26.87 -2.90
N PHE A 133 -0.98 27.45 -2.22
CA PHE A 133 0.17 26.71 -1.71
C PHE A 133 -0.26 25.60 -0.73
N VAL A 134 -1.10 25.92 0.26
CA VAL A 134 -1.62 24.94 1.24
C VAL A 134 -2.38 23.84 0.55
N TYR A 135 -3.25 24.16 -0.41
CA TYR A 135 -3.99 23.17 -1.18
C TYR A 135 -3.03 22.20 -1.91
N LEU A 136 -2.03 22.71 -2.61
CA LEU A 136 -1.07 21.88 -3.34
C LEU A 136 -0.17 21.05 -2.41
N SER A 137 0.22 21.60 -1.25
CA SER A 137 0.95 20.83 -0.23
C SER A 137 0.14 19.66 0.31
N VAL A 138 -1.17 19.81 0.51
CA VAL A 138 -2.07 18.71 0.85
C VAL A 138 -2.16 17.69 -0.30
N CYS A 139 -2.24 18.15 -1.54
CA CYS A 139 -2.25 17.26 -2.71
C CYS A 139 -0.96 16.45 -2.82
N GLU A 140 0.20 17.07 -2.56
CA GLU A 140 1.50 16.40 -2.55
C GLU A 140 1.58 15.35 -1.43
N TYR A 141 1.14 15.70 -0.22
CA TYR A 141 0.99 14.76 0.87
C TYR A 141 0.12 13.56 0.46
N CYS A 142 -1.05 13.83 -0.09
CA CYS A 142 -1.97 12.78 -0.54
C CYS A 142 -1.32 11.89 -1.61
N LEU A 143 -0.60 12.46 -2.57
CA LEU A 143 0.10 11.71 -3.60
C LEU A 143 1.15 10.77 -2.98
N GLN A 144 1.96 11.25 -2.06
CA GLN A 144 3.03 10.47 -1.43
C GLN A 144 2.48 9.34 -0.55
N PHE A 145 1.61 9.66 0.39
CA PHE A 145 1.16 8.70 1.41
C PHE A 145 0.10 7.73 0.89
N PHE A 146 -0.90 8.22 0.19
CA PHE A 146 -1.93 7.37 -0.39
C PHE A 146 -1.43 6.58 -1.59
N GLY A 147 -0.45 7.11 -2.36
CA GLY A 147 0.22 6.36 -3.40
C GLY A 147 0.92 5.11 -2.86
N ILE A 148 1.66 5.23 -1.75
CA ILE A 148 2.27 4.09 -1.07
C ILE A 148 1.19 3.11 -0.54
N LEU A 149 0.08 3.64 0.01
CA LEU A 149 -1.03 2.80 0.49
C LEU A 149 -1.69 2.00 -0.62
N VAL A 150 -1.80 2.54 -1.85
CA VAL A 150 -2.27 1.78 -3.03
C VAL A 150 -1.43 0.54 -3.24
N PHE A 151 -0.09 0.67 -3.26
CA PHE A 151 0.82 -0.46 -3.43
C PHE A 151 0.73 -1.45 -2.27
N SER A 152 0.73 -0.96 -1.03
CA SER A 152 0.58 -1.80 0.16
C SER A 152 -0.72 -2.60 0.15
N THR A 153 -1.84 -1.98 -0.21
CA THR A 153 -3.15 -2.64 -0.30
C THR A 153 -3.17 -3.68 -1.43
N LEU A 154 -2.56 -3.38 -2.58
CA LEU A 154 -2.43 -4.31 -3.69
C LEU A 154 -1.63 -5.55 -3.28
N MET A 155 -0.45 -5.38 -2.67
CA MET A 155 0.38 -6.48 -2.20
C MET A 155 -0.34 -7.33 -1.15
N PHE A 156 -1.02 -6.69 -0.20
CA PHE A 156 -1.82 -7.41 0.79
C PHE A 156 -2.96 -8.22 0.14
N SER A 157 -3.66 -7.66 -0.85
CA SER A 157 -4.74 -8.37 -1.55
C SER A 157 -4.23 -9.61 -2.30
N MET A 158 -3.05 -9.53 -2.92
CA MET A 158 -2.40 -10.65 -3.59
C MET A 158 -1.99 -11.74 -2.58
N ILE A 159 -1.33 -11.36 -1.47
CA ILE A 159 -0.95 -12.29 -0.40
C ILE A 159 -2.18 -13.00 0.16
N ARG A 160 -3.27 -12.26 0.38
CA ARG A 160 -4.53 -12.81 0.86
C ARG A 160 -5.14 -13.80 -0.12
N ALA A 161 -5.18 -13.48 -1.41
CA ALA A 161 -5.69 -14.38 -2.44
C ALA A 161 -4.91 -15.70 -2.45
N LEU A 162 -3.58 -15.65 -2.43
CA LEU A 162 -2.72 -16.83 -2.37
C LEU A 162 -2.93 -17.64 -1.09
N TYR A 163 -3.06 -16.97 0.07
CA TYR A 163 -3.31 -17.65 1.34
C TYR A 163 -4.65 -18.40 1.34
N LEU A 164 -5.71 -17.76 0.85
CA LEU A 164 -7.04 -18.39 0.78
C LEU A 164 -7.07 -19.59 -0.17
N THR A 165 -6.40 -19.50 -1.32
CA THR A 165 -6.25 -20.61 -2.25
C THR A 165 -5.61 -21.84 -1.60
N GLN A 166 -4.51 -21.62 -0.85
CA GLN A 166 -3.81 -22.71 -0.17
C GLN A 166 -4.65 -23.36 0.93
N THR A 167 -5.45 -22.57 1.66
CA THR A 167 -6.30 -23.09 2.73
C THR A 167 -7.48 -23.88 2.22
N THR A 168 -8.03 -23.54 1.05
CA THR A 168 -9.13 -24.27 0.42
C THR A 168 -8.65 -25.60 -0.15
N ALA A 169 -7.51 -25.62 -0.84
CA ALA A 169 -6.92 -26.84 -1.41
C ALA A 169 -6.52 -27.91 -0.37
N GLN A 170 -6.38 -27.55 0.90
CA GLN A 170 -6.02 -28.48 2.00
C GLN A 170 -7.23 -28.96 2.81
N GLY A 171 -8.42 -28.44 2.55
CA GLY A 171 -9.67 -28.80 3.24
C GLY A 171 -10.52 -29.86 2.51
N THR A 172 -10.14 -30.21 1.28
CA THR A 172 -10.68 -31.30 0.47
C THR A 172 -9.75 -32.49 0.50
#